data_c7d60932e9d6f7334e3e34702bc0cad0
#
_entry.id   c7d60932e9d6f7334e3e34702bc0cad0
#
_cell.length_a   1.000
_cell.length_b   1.000
_cell.length_c   1.000
_cell.angle_alpha   90.00
_cell.angle_beta   90.00
_cell.angle_gamma   90.00
#
_symmetry.space_group_name_H-M   'P 1'
#
loop_
_entity.id
_entity.type
_entity.pdbx_description
1 polymer ?
#
loop_
_entity_poly.entity_id
_entity_poly.type
_entity_poly.pdbx_seq_one_letter_code
_entity_poly.pdbx_strand_id
1 'polypeptide(L)'
;MTDGTGVIGAGPVRRRAIRAAVRAGLNQGRIELSHCFTMIEDAFEILPIPLMSIVILLGFRYKPSNLPGTHFPIGSTLLAGMLVLNVGLNGITSFGMRLTAEREDGTLLRAKATPNGMLGYLIGNIAVASGTIMLTVVSLLIVGLVPFSGLALGRAVTWLTLAWVLPLGLLATLPVGAVLGSLFRSVRGAPVVMLGTLGLIGISGVFYPITHLPTWLQWVGQAFPLYWLGLGIRSALLPGNLAAVEIGHSWRPLATAGVLAAWAIAGLVLAPILLRRAARRVSGSSVAARRERVLTRYG
;
A
#
# COMPACT_ATOMS: atom_id res chain seq x y z
N MET A 1 6.67 49.72 33.43
CA MET A 1 6.14 48.44 33.89
C MET A 1 5.99 47.55 32.66
N THR A 2 6.93 46.67 32.49
CA THR A 2 7.13 45.84 31.31
C THR A 2 6.35 44.56 31.51
N ASP A 3 5.39 44.35 30.62
CA ASP A 3 4.63 43.10 30.58
C ASP A 3 5.37 42.12 29.68
N GLY A 4 6.06 41.19 30.34
CA GLY A 4 6.77 40.10 29.71
C GLY A 4 5.87 38.94 29.42
N THR A 5 5.18 38.91 28.26
CA THR A 5 4.49 37.75 27.77
C THR A 5 5.51 36.70 27.35
N GLY A 6 5.82 35.79 28.30
CA GLY A 6 6.65 34.62 28.07
C GLY A 6 6.02 33.72 26.99
N VAL A 7 6.64 33.67 25.83
CA VAL A 7 6.44 32.65 24.80
C VAL A 7 6.96 31.34 25.37
N ILE A 8 6.12 30.65 26.14
CA ILE A 8 6.42 29.31 26.67
C ILE A 8 6.57 28.37 25.48
N GLY A 9 7.77 27.86 25.31
CA GLY A 9 8.20 27.02 24.19
C GLY A 9 7.27 25.86 23.89
N ALA A 10 6.46 26.00 22.87
CA ALA A 10 5.57 24.95 22.34
C ALA A 10 6.30 23.73 21.75
N GLY A 11 7.64 23.80 21.64
CA GLY A 11 8.48 22.78 21.03
C GLY A 11 8.53 21.42 21.77
N PRO A 12 8.88 21.35 23.05
CA PRO A 12 9.10 20.08 23.74
C PRO A 12 7.78 19.33 24.02
N VAL A 13 6.71 20.04 24.32
CA VAL A 13 5.36 19.43 24.56
C VAL A 13 4.81 18.83 23.27
N ARG A 14 4.91 19.54 22.15
CA ARG A 14 4.48 19.06 20.84
C ARG A 14 5.27 17.82 20.40
N ARG A 15 6.58 17.78 20.60
CA ARG A 15 7.42 16.60 20.29
C ARG A 15 7.08 15.39 21.14
N ARG A 16 6.81 15.58 22.44
CA ARG A 16 6.36 14.50 23.36
C ARG A 16 5.00 13.94 22.93
N ALA A 17 4.05 14.79 22.58
CA ALA A 17 2.72 14.38 22.12
C ALA A 17 2.78 13.61 20.77
N ILE A 18 3.63 14.01 19.83
CA ILE A 18 3.84 13.28 18.59
C ILE A 18 4.47 11.91 18.86
N ARG A 19 5.51 11.82 19.71
CA ARG A 19 6.13 10.55 20.09
C ARG A 19 5.13 9.61 20.78
N ALA A 20 4.28 10.13 21.64
CA ALA A 20 3.23 9.35 22.31
C ALA A 20 2.21 8.82 21.27
N ALA A 21 1.77 9.67 20.34
CA ALA A 21 0.86 9.26 19.26
C ALA A 21 1.49 8.19 18.33
N VAL A 22 2.78 8.33 18.00
CA VAL A 22 3.52 7.33 17.22
C VAL A 22 3.60 6.00 17.98
N ARG A 23 3.98 6.02 19.26
CA ARG A 23 4.06 4.80 20.08
C ARG A 23 2.69 4.13 20.22
N ALA A 24 1.64 4.91 20.47
CA ALA A 24 0.28 4.37 20.57
C ALA A 24 -0.16 3.74 19.24
N GLY A 25 0.10 4.38 18.10
CA GLY A 25 -0.19 3.84 16.78
C GLY A 25 0.59 2.56 16.47
N LEU A 26 1.89 2.51 16.79
CA LEU A 26 2.71 1.31 16.60
C LEU A 26 2.27 0.16 17.51
N ASN A 27 1.91 0.44 18.78
CA ASN A 27 1.37 -0.57 19.68
C ASN A 27 0.05 -1.14 19.20
N GLN A 28 -0.86 -0.28 18.72
CA GLN A 28 -2.11 -0.71 18.10
C GLN A 28 -1.82 -1.59 16.87
N GLY A 29 -0.90 -1.15 16.00
CA GLY A 29 -0.47 -1.94 14.85
C GLY A 29 0.06 -3.32 15.22
N ARG A 30 0.87 -3.41 16.27
CA ARG A 30 1.40 -4.68 16.78
C ARG A 30 0.28 -5.60 17.31
N ILE A 31 -0.69 -5.05 18.04
CA ILE A 31 -1.82 -5.81 18.57
C ILE A 31 -2.69 -6.33 17.42
N GLU A 32 -3.06 -5.50 16.47
CA GLU A 32 -3.86 -5.91 15.32
C GLU A 32 -3.13 -6.95 14.45
N LEU A 33 -1.82 -6.80 14.22
CA LEU A 33 -1.02 -7.83 13.55
C LEU A 33 -1.00 -9.17 14.31
N SER A 34 -0.96 -9.15 15.64
CA SER A 34 -1.05 -10.39 16.42
C SER A 34 -2.43 -11.04 16.29
N HIS A 35 -3.50 -10.26 16.15
CA HIS A 35 -4.84 -10.77 15.92
C HIS A 35 -5.00 -11.44 14.54
N CYS A 36 -4.31 -10.94 13.50
CA CYS A 36 -4.29 -11.58 12.18
C CYS A 36 -3.81 -13.05 12.20
N PHE A 37 -3.02 -13.43 13.21
CA PHE A 37 -2.56 -14.81 13.39
C PHE A 37 -3.47 -15.66 14.28
N THR A 38 -4.36 -15.04 15.05
CA THR A 38 -5.19 -15.72 16.05
C THR A 38 -6.64 -15.87 15.62
N MET A 39 -7.13 -15.01 14.72
CA MET A 39 -8.51 -15.03 14.25
C MET A 39 -8.58 -15.55 12.81
N ILE A 40 -9.31 -16.64 12.63
CA ILE A 40 -9.52 -17.26 11.30
C ILE A 40 -10.22 -16.29 10.35
N GLU A 41 -11.10 -15.43 10.85
CA GLU A 41 -11.83 -14.43 10.06
C GLU A 41 -10.89 -13.42 9.39
N ASP A 42 -9.89 -12.93 10.11
CA ASP A 42 -8.89 -12.00 9.58
C ASP A 42 -7.96 -12.70 8.56
N ALA A 43 -7.69 -13.99 8.76
CA ALA A 43 -6.94 -14.80 7.82
C ALA A 43 -7.66 -14.95 6.47
N PHE A 44 -8.98 -15.10 6.46
CA PHE A 44 -9.77 -15.18 5.24
C PHE A 44 -9.76 -13.88 4.42
N GLU A 45 -9.54 -12.72 5.03
CA GLU A 45 -9.39 -11.46 4.31
C GLU A 45 -8.00 -11.32 3.65
N ILE A 46 -6.97 -11.86 4.29
CA ILE A 46 -5.56 -11.69 3.88
C ILE A 46 -5.09 -12.81 2.92
N LEU A 47 -5.53 -14.04 3.15
CA LEU A 47 -5.05 -15.24 2.47
C LEU A 47 -5.42 -15.39 0.97
N PRO A 48 -6.57 -14.94 0.45
CA PRO A 48 -6.98 -15.25 -0.92
C PRO A 48 -5.98 -14.81 -1.98
N ILE A 49 -5.45 -13.59 -1.87
CA ILE A 49 -4.51 -13.05 -2.86
C ILE A 49 -3.17 -13.81 -2.85
N PRO A 50 -2.50 -14.01 -1.69
CA PRO A 50 -1.28 -14.80 -1.66
C PRO A 50 -1.51 -16.27 -2.05
N LEU A 51 -2.60 -16.90 -1.62
CA LEU A 51 -2.90 -18.28 -1.98
C LEU A 51 -3.09 -18.44 -3.49
N MET A 52 -3.89 -17.57 -4.10
CA MET A 52 -4.07 -17.55 -5.56
C MET A 52 -2.76 -17.28 -6.29
N SER A 53 -1.93 -16.37 -5.79
CA SER A 53 -0.61 -16.09 -6.35
C SER A 53 0.31 -17.31 -6.26
N ILE A 54 0.29 -18.03 -5.14
CA ILE A 54 1.04 -19.28 -4.94
C ILE A 54 0.59 -20.36 -5.93
N VAL A 55 -0.72 -20.54 -6.09
CA VAL A 55 -1.29 -21.54 -7.04
C VAL A 55 -0.86 -21.22 -8.47
N ILE A 56 -0.93 -19.95 -8.88
CA ILE A 56 -0.48 -19.52 -10.21
C ILE A 56 1.02 -19.79 -10.39
N LEU A 57 1.85 -19.40 -9.42
CA LEU A 57 3.30 -19.61 -9.47
C LEU A 57 3.66 -21.10 -9.55
N LEU A 58 3.01 -21.95 -8.77
CA LEU A 58 3.19 -23.40 -8.84
C LEU A 58 2.77 -23.96 -10.18
N GLY A 59 1.68 -23.48 -10.80
CA GLY A 59 1.26 -23.86 -12.14
C GLY A 59 2.35 -23.62 -13.19
N PHE A 60 3.04 -22.49 -13.14
CA PHE A 60 4.16 -22.18 -14.04
C PHE A 60 5.43 -22.99 -13.74
N ARG A 61 5.57 -23.56 -12.56
CA ARG A 61 6.64 -24.50 -12.26
C ARG A 61 6.46 -25.82 -13.01
N TYR A 62 5.24 -26.36 -13.06
CA TYR A 62 4.95 -27.63 -13.72
C TYR A 62 4.93 -27.54 -15.25
N LYS A 63 4.66 -26.35 -15.79
CA LYS A 63 4.75 -26.06 -17.23
C LYS A 63 5.67 -24.85 -17.45
N PRO A 64 7.00 -25.05 -17.38
CA PRO A 64 7.93 -23.95 -17.56
C PRO A 64 7.80 -23.38 -18.98
N SER A 65 7.52 -22.09 -19.05
CA SER A 65 7.47 -21.33 -20.28
C SER A 65 8.48 -20.20 -20.18
N ASN A 66 9.13 -19.87 -21.28
CA ASN A 66 10.07 -18.76 -21.32
C ASN A 66 9.40 -17.50 -21.89
N LEU A 67 9.88 -16.34 -21.49
CA LEU A 67 9.49 -15.07 -22.10
C LEU A 67 9.84 -15.11 -23.61
N PRO A 68 8.92 -14.67 -24.49
CA PRO A 68 9.18 -14.64 -25.91
C PRO A 68 10.50 -13.94 -26.26
N GLY A 69 11.35 -14.59 -27.04
CA GLY A 69 12.68 -14.08 -27.41
C GLY A 69 13.76 -14.15 -26.35
N THR A 70 13.51 -14.83 -25.22
CA THR A 70 14.48 -15.00 -24.13
C THR A 70 14.48 -16.43 -23.61
N HIS A 71 15.59 -16.85 -22.96
CA HIS A 71 15.65 -18.11 -22.20
C HIS A 71 15.23 -17.95 -20.74
N PHE A 72 14.53 -16.87 -20.38
CA PHE A 72 14.19 -16.55 -19.01
C PHE A 72 12.79 -17.07 -18.63
N PRO A 73 12.63 -17.78 -17.50
CA PRO A 73 11.35 -18.33 -17.08
C PRO A 73 10.30 -17.25 -16.81
N ILE A 74 9.11 -17.38 -17.38
CA ILE A 74 7.97 -16.47 -17.12
C ILE A 74 7.62 -16.42 -15.63
N GLY A 75 7.76 -17.55 -14.92
CA GLY A 75 7.45 -17.64 -13.50
C GLY A 75 8.18 -16.62 -12.62
N SER A 76 9.45 -16.34 -12.94
CA SER A 76 10.24 -15.34 -12.19
C SER A 76 9.73 -13.91 -12.39
N THR A 77 9.31 -13.58 -13.60
CA THR A 77 8.69 -12.27 -13.91
C THR A 77 7.31 -12.15 -13.26
N LEU A 78 6.54 -13.25 -13.27
CA LEU A 78 5.24 -13.30 -12.60
C LEU A 78 5.37 -13.12 -11.10
N LEU A 79 6.40 -13.69 -10.45
CA LEU A 79 6.65 -13.46 -9.02
C LEU A 79 6.80 -11.96 -8.72
N ALA A 80 7.62 -11.26 -9.49
CA ALA A 80 7.78 -9.81 -9.33
C ALA A 80 6.44 -9.08 -9.54
N GLY A 81 5.68 -9.46 -10.57
CA GLY A 81 4.34 -8.92 -10.84
C GLY A 81 3.34 -9.19 -9.70
N MET A 82 3.35 -10.40 -9.13
CA MET A 82 2.47 -10.76 -8.00
C MET A 82 2.79 -9.96 -6.73
N LEU A 83 4.06 -9.66 -6.48
CA LEU A 83 4.46 -8.79 -5.38
C LEU A 83 3.89 -7.37 -5.56
N VAL A 84 4.00 -6.81 -6.76
CA VAL A 84 3.44 -5.49 -7.07
C VAL A 84 1.92 -5.48 -6.98
N LEU A 85 1.27 -6.50 -7.54
CA LEU A 85 -0.19 -6.67 -7.47
C LEU A 85 -0.66 -6.71 -6.02
N ASN A 86 0.04 -7.47 -5.17
CA ASN A 86 -0.28 -7.58 -3.76
C ASN A 86 -0.14 -6.23 -3.03
N VAL A 87 0.99 -5.54 -3.20
CA VAL A 87 1.20 -4.21 -2.62
C VAL A 87 0.19 -3.20 -3.16
N GLY A 88 -0.10 -3.22 -4.47
CA GLY A 88 -1.05 -2.33 -5.11
C GLY A 88 -2.48 -2.55 -4.64
N LEU A 89 -2.98 -3.79 -4.67
CA LEU A 89 -4.35 -4.09 -4.24
C LEU A 89 -4.54 -3.83 -2.75
N ASN A 90 -3.66 -4.35 -1.90
CA ASN A 90 -3.79 -4.15 -0.47
C ASN A 90 -3.47 -2.71 -0.05
N GLY A 91 -2.44 -2.07 -0.63
CA GLY A 91 -2.07 -0.70 -0.31
C GLY A 91 -3.11 0.33 -0.77
N ILE A 92 -3.68 0.18 -1.95
CA ILE A 92 -4.62 1.15 -2.51
C ILE A 92 -6.06 0.78 -2.14
N THR A 93 -6.49 -0.45 -2.43
CA THR A 93 -7.91 -0.82 -2.29
C THR A 93 -8.25 -1.10 -0.83
N SER A 94 -7.57 -2.05 -0.18
CA SER A 94 -7.91 -2.46 1.19
C SER A 94 -7.71 -1.33 2.18
N PHE A 95 -6.61 -0.58 2.08
CA PHE A 95 -6.37 0.58 2.95
C PHE A 95 -7.40 1.70 2.74
N GLY A 96 -7.75 2.01 1.48
CA GLY A 96 -8.79 3.00 1.15
C GLY A 96 -10.16 2.60 1.67
N MET A 97 -10.51 1.31 1.56
CA MET A 97 -11.78 0.76 2.04
C MET A 97 -11.84 0.74 3.57
N ARG A 98 -10.77 0.35 4.25
CA ARG A 98 -10.65 0.40 5.71
C ARG A 98 -10.92 1.82 6.22
N LEU A 99 -10.27 2.83 5.66
CA LEU A 99 -10.52 4.22 6.02
C LEU A 99 -11.97 4.66 5.79
N THR A 100 -12.62 4.13 4.76
CA THR A 100 -14.03 4.41 4.47
C THR A 100 -14.94 3.76 5.52
N ALA A 101 -14.71 2.50 5.89
CA ALA A 101 -15.45 1.78 6.91
C ALA A 101 -15.31 2.45 8.28
N GLU A 102 -14.10 2.76 8.72
CA GLU A 102 -13.80 3.42 9.99
C GLU A 102 -14.42 4.84 10.08
N ARG A 103 -14.61 5.49 8.93
CA ARG A 103 -15.38 6.75 8.86
C ARG A 103 -16.87 6.51 9.05
N GLU A 104 -17.41 5.43 8.51
CA GLU A 104 -18.83 5.07 8.72
C GLU A 104 -19.12 4.70 10.17
N ASP A 105 -18.21 4.00 10.83
CA ASP A 105 -18.32 3.54 12.21
C ASP A 105 -18.06 4.66 13.25
N GLY A 106 -17.66 5.84 12.81
CA GLY A 106 -17.39 6.99 13.67
C GLY A 106 -16.04 6.93 14.40
N THR A 107 -15.18 5.96 14.14
CA THR A 107 -13.83 5.84 14.73
C THR A 107 -12.98 7.06 14.41
N LEU A 108 -13.12 7.60 13.20
CA LEU A 108 -12.45 8.83 12.78
C LEU A 108 -12.86 10.06 13.63
N LEU A 109 -14.12 10.12 14.09
CA LEU A 109 -14.61 11.21 14.95
C LEU A 109 -14.01 11.10 16.35
N ARG A 110 -13.87 9.87 16.89
CA ARG A 110 -13.21 9.64 18.18
C ARG A 110 -11.73 10.03 18.12
N ALA A 111 -11.03 9.67 17.06
CA ALA A 111 -9.63 10.07 16.85
C ALA A 111 -9.48 11.60 16.78
N LYS A 112 -10.45 12.31 16.17
CA LYS A 112 -10.44 13.78 16.12
C LYS A 112 -10.65 14.43 17.47
N ALA A 113 -11.36 13.79 18.41
CA ALA A 113 -11.64 14.33 19.74
C ALA A 113 -10.41 14.30 20.67
N THR A 114 -9.35 13.55 20.31
CA THR A 114 -8.14 13.45 21.12
C THR A 114 -7.01 14.35 20.57
N PRO A 115 -6.18 14.96 21.42
CA PRO A 115 -5.03 15.75 20.97
C PRO A 115 -4.07 14.92 20.15
N ASN A 116 -3.78 15.35 18.91
CA ASN A 116 -2.97 14.59 17.92
C ASN A 116 -3.52 13.21 17.55
N GLY A 117 -4.73 12.83 17.96
CA GLY A 117 -5.31 11.53 17.72
C GLY A 117 -5.42 11.18 16.24
N MET A 118 -5.63 12.15 15.35
CA MET A 118 -5.64 11.95 13.91
C MET A 118 -4.29 11.50 13.35
N LEU A 119 -3.16 11.98 13.91
CA LEU A 119 -1.82 11.52 13.52
C LEU A 119 -1.57 10.11 14.05
N GLY A 120 -1.89 9.84 15.32
CA GLY A 120 -1.78 8.51 15.91
C GLY A 120 -2.62 7.47 15.15
N TYR A 121 -3.84 7.82 14.80
CA TYR A 121 -4.75 7.02 14.00
C TYR A 121 -4.16 6.70 12.61
N LEU A 122 -3.67 7.70 11.89
CA LEU A 122 -3.07 7.50 10.57
C LEU A 122 -1.82 6.61 10.64
N ILE A 123 -0.94 6.85 11.62
CA ILE A 123 0.26 6.05 11.83
C ILE A 123 -0.09 4.61 12.20
N GLY A 124 -1.09 4.41 13.06
CA GLY A 124 -1.59 3.09 13.42
C GLY A 124 -2.08 2.31 12.19
N ASN A 125 -2.94 2.93 11.40
CA ASN A 125 -3.47 2.31 10.18
C ASN A 125 -2.39 2.02 9.13
N ILE A 126 -1.41 2.92 8.95
CA ILE A 126 -0.27 2.67 8.07
C ILE A 126 0.56 1.48 8.61
N ALA A 127 0.82 1.43 9.92
CA ALA A 127 1.59 0.35 10.52
C ALA A 127 0.91 -1.02 10.34
N VAL A 128 -0.40 -1.10 10.58
CA VAL A 128 -1.20 -2.32 10.37
C VAL A 128 -1.16 -2.74 8.90
N ALA A 129 -1.52 -1.84 7.99
CA ALA A 129 -1.54 -2.13 6.56
C ALA A 129 -0.15 -2.55 6.05
N SER A 130 0.91 -1.84 6.46
CA SER A 130 2.28 -2.20 6.08
C SER A 130 2.69 -3.57 6.62
N GLY A 131 2.33 -3.89 7.86
CA GLY A 131 2.62 -5.18 8.47
C GLY A 131 1.92 -6.34 7.75
N THR A 132 0.63 -6.20 7.46
CA THR A 132 -0.15 -7.18 6.72
C THR A 132 0.40 -7.41 5.31
N ILE A 133 0.70 -6.33 4.58
CA ILE A 133 1.26 -6.42 3.24
C ILE A 133 2.67 -7.06 3.29
N MET A 134 3.49 -6.69 4.26
CA MET A 134 4.84 -7.26 4.42
C MET A 134 4.79 -8.76 4.70
N LEU A 135 3.85 -9.21 5.55
CA LEU A 135 3.62 -10.64 5.79
C LEU A 135 3.32 -11.40 4.50
N THR A 136 2.45 -10.84 3.67
CA THR A 136 2.08 -11.43 2.37
C THR A 136 3.26 -11.43 1.40
N VAL A 137 4.02 -10.33 1.35
CA VAL A 137 5.24 -10.21 0.54
C VAL A 137 6.27 -11.25 0.95
N VAL A 138 6.52 -11.44 2.24
CA VAL A 138 7.45 -12.43 2.77
C VAL A 138 6.98 -13.86 2.40
N SER A 139 5.68 -14.15 2.55
CA SER A 139 5.11 -15.44 2.16
C SER A 139 5.34 -15.74 0.67
N LEU A 140 5.10 -14.77 -0.21
CA LEU A 140 5.34 -14.90 -1.65
C LEU A 140 6.83 -15.07 -1.98
N LEU A 141 7.71 -14.36 -1.29
CA LEU A 141 9.16 -14.53 -1.47
C LEU A 141 9.63 -15.93 -1.03
N ILE A 142 9.13 -16.45 0.10
CA ILE A 142 9.44 -17.81 0.56
C ILE A 142 9.01 -18.84 -0.49
N VAL A 143 7.81 -18.70 -1.02
CA VAL A 143 7.33 -19.57 -2.11
C VAL A 143 8.16 -19.43 -3.36
N GLY A 144 8.60 -18.21 -3.70
CA GLY A 144 9.48 -17.93 -4.83
C GLY A 144 10.88 -18.52 -4.68
N LEU A 145 11.39 -18.74 -3.46
CA LEU A 145 12.70 -19.34 -3.21
C LEU A 145 12.82 -20.79 -3.71
N VAL A 146 11.72 -21.55 -3.66
CA VAL A 146 11.75 -23.01 -3.88
C VAL A 146 11.78 -23.42 -5.36
N PRO A 147 11.06 -22.76 -6.30
CA PRO A 147 10.87 -23.32 -7.64
C PRO A 147 11.54 -22.61 -8.81
N PHE A 148 12.02 -21.39 -8.69
CA PHE A 148 12.41 -20.62 -9.85
C PHE A 148 13.92 -20.48 -9.99
N SER A 149 14.51 -21.18 -10.99
CA SER A 149 15.87 -20.92 -11.45
C SER A 149 15.95 -19.53 -12.08
N GLY A 150 16.95 -18.77 -11.69
CA GLY A 150 17.20 -17.44 -12.29
C GLY A 150 16.85 -16.24 -11.43
N LEU A 151 16.18 -16.41 -10.29
CA LEU A 151 16.00 -15.33 -9.32
C LEU A 151 17.32 -14.99 -8.62
N ALA A 152 17.59 -13.70 -8.49
CA ALA A 152 18.82 -13.21 -7.89
C ALA A 152 18.80 -13.22 -6.33
N LEU A 153 17.97 -14.07 -5.70
CA LEU A 153 17.73 -14.10 -4.24
C LEU A 153 18.97 -14.45 -3.40
N GLY A 154 19.99 -15.09 -4.00
CA GLY A 154 21.27 -15.35 -3.34
C GLY A 154 22.20 -14.13 -3.22
N ARG A 155 21.84 -12.99 -3.82
CA ARG A 155 22.68 -11.80 -3.80
C ARG A 155 22.27 -10.85 -2.70
N ALA A 156 23.23 -10.37 -1.89
CA ALA A 156 22.96 -9.36 -0.85
C ALA A 156 22.32 -8.07 -1.41
N VAL A 157 22.70 -7.68 -2.64
CA VAL A 157 22.14 -6.51 -3.34
C VAL A 157 20.63 -6.62 -3.55
N THR A 158 20.10 -7.83 -3.81
CA THR A 158 18.67 -8.07 -3.93
C THR A 158 17.93 -7.68 -2.67
N TRP A 159 18.42 -8.14 -1.52
CA TRP A 159 17.80 -7.83 -0.22
C TRP A 159 17.93 -6.36 0.16
N LEU A 160 19.07 -5.74 -0.15
CA LEU A 160 19.25 -4.29 0.03
C LEU A 160 18.28 -3.51 -0.85
N THR A 161 18.08 -3.91 -2.08
CA THR A 161 17.14 -3.25 -2.99
C THR A 161 15.70 -3.42 -2.49
N LEU A 162 15.28 -4.63 -2.12
CA LEU A 162 13.95 -4.86 -1.56
C LEU A 162 13.74 -4.10 -0.25
N ALA A 163 14.77 -3.98 0.60
CA ALA A 163 14.70 -3.28 1.88
C ALA A 163 14.37 -1.78 1.77
N TRP A 164 14.66 -1.12 0.66
CA TRP A 164 14.24 0.27 0.45
C TRP A 164 13.06 0.40 -0.51
N VAL A 165 12.96 -0.46 -1.54
CA VAL A 165 11.86 -0.42 -2.52
C VAL A 165 10.51 -0.72 -1.87
N LEU A 166 10.43 -1.78 -1.04
CA LEU A 166 9.17 -2.19 -0.43
C LEU A 166 8.61 -1.15 0.55
N PRO A 167 9.37 -0.65 1.54
CA PRO A 167 8.86 0.38 2.44
C PRO A 167 8.49 1.67 1.70
N LEU A 168 9.32 2.09 0.75
CA LEU A 168 9.07 3.31 -0.01
C LEU A 168 7.85 3.16 -0.92
N GLY A 169 7.70 2.00 -1.55
CA GLY A 169 6.52 1.66 -2.36
C GLY A 169 5.24 1.61 -1.54
N LEU A 170 5.28 1.03 -0.33
CA LEU A 170 4.15 1.05 0.61
C LEU A 170 3.77 2.49 0.98
N LEU A 171 4.76 3.30 1.37
CA LEU A 171 4.52 4.71 1.71
C LEU A 171 4.01 5.53 0.52
N ALA A 172 4.31 5.13 -0.71
CA ALA A 172 3.81 5.76 -1.92
C ALA A 172 2.38 5.31 -2.29
N THR A 173 2.02 4.05 -2.06
CA THR A 173 0.72 3.47 -2.46
C THR A 173 -0.38 3.70 -1.43
N LEU A 174 -0.10 3.59 -0.13
CA LEU A 174 -1.08 3.78 0.94
C LEU A 174 -1.81 5.13 0.87
N PRO A 175 -1.13 6.27 0.65
CA PRO A 175 -1.81 7.54 0.50
C PRO A 175 -2.71 7.64 -0.73
N VAL A 176 -2.36 6.96 -1.82
CA VAL A 176 -3.24 6.87 -2.99
C VAL A 176 -4.55 6.19 -2.61
N GLY A 177 -4.47 5.10 -1.83
CA GLY A 177 -5.63 4.44 -1.25
C GLY A 177 -6.44 5.36 -0.34
N ALA A 178 -5.79 6.14 0.53
CA ALA A 178 -6.46 7.12 1.38
C ALA A 178 -7.21 8.18 0.56
N VAL A 179 -6.61 8.69 -0.51
CA VAL A 179 -7.26 9.64 -1.42
C VAL A 179 -8.48 9.01 -2.08
N LEU A 180 -8.33 7.85 -2.70
CA LEU A 180 -9.42 7.14 -3.37
C LEU A 180 -10.54 6.80 -2.37
N GLY A 181 -10.22 6.25 -1.19
CA GLY A 181 -11.20 5.97 -0.14
C GLY A 181 -11.93 7.22 0.35
N SER A 182 -11.28 8.40 0.34
CA SER A 182 -11.91 9.65 0.73
C SER A 182 -12.96 10.17 -0.27
N LEU A 183 -12.87 9.77 -1.55
CA LEU A 183 -13.80 10.17 -2.60
C LEU A 183 -15.16 9.46 -2.45
N PHE A 184 -15.17 8.26 -1.90
CA PHE A 184 -16.38 7.48 -1.72
C PHE A 184 -16.99 7.71 -0.33
N ARG A 185 -18.30 7.83 -0.28
CA ARG A 185 -19.05 8.06 0.97
C ARG A 185 -19.34 6.77 1.73
N SER A 186 -19.26 5.63 1.07
CA SER A 186 -19.58 4.33 1.65
C SER A 186 -18.75 3.20 1.04
N VAL A 187 -18.68 2.09 1.76
CA VAL A 187 -18.03 0.83 1.33
C VAL A 187 -18.59 0.31 0.00
N ARG A 188 -19.82 0.71 -0.39
CA ARG A 188 -20.40 0.36 -1.70
C ARG A 188 -19.59 0.86 -2.90
N GLY A 189 -18.70 1.83 -2.72
CA GLY A 189 -17.73 2.27 -3.72
C GLY A 189 -16.54 1.33 -3.94
N ALA A 190 -16.39 0.27 -3.16
CA ALA A 190 -15.30 -0.69 -3.24
C ALA A 190 -15.04 -1.24 -4.66
N PRO A 191 -16.06 -1.68 -5.42
CA PRO A 191 -15.84 -2.21 -6.76
C PRO A 191 -15.20 -1.19 -7.69
N VAL A 192 -15.56 0.09 -7.58
CA VAL A 192 -15.01 1.17 -8.42
C VAL A 192 -13.55 1.43 -8.07
N VAL A 193 -13.20 1.45 -6.76
CA VAL A 193 -11.81 1.59 -6.32
C VAL A 193 -10.99 0.39 -6.79
N MET A 194 -11.53 -0.82 -6.67
CA MET A 194 -10.88 -2.04 -7.12
C MET A 194 -10.63 -2.04 -8.63
N LEU A 195 -11.63 -1.72 -9.44
CA LEU A 195 -11.50 -1.61 -10.90
C LEU A 195 -10.48 -0.53 -11.30
N GLY A 196 -10.51 0.63 -10.65
CA GLY A 196 -9.52 1.68 -10.86
C GLY A 196 -8.10 1.22 -10.51
N THR A 197 -7.93 0.50 -9.41
CA THR A 197 -6.63 -0.06 -9.00
C THR A 197 -6.14 -1.13 -9.98
N LEU A 198 -7.03 -2.04 -10.42
CA LEU A 198 -6.70 -3.04 -11.44
C LEU A 198 -6.35 -2.40 -12.78
N GLY A 199 -7.06 -1.35 -13.19
CA GLY A 199 -6.72 -0.55 -14.35
C GLY A 199 -5.32 0.07 -14.25
N LEU A 200 -4.99 0.68 -13.10
CA LEU A 200 -3.65 1.22 -12.83
C LEU A 200 -2.56 0.14 -12.89
N ILE A 201 -2.82 -1.04 -12.31
CA ILE A 201 -1.89 -2.18 -12.37
C ILE A 201 -1.72 -2.63 -13.82
N GLY A 202 -2.81 -2.70 -14.59
CA GLY A 202 -2.79 -3.05 -16.00
C GLY A 202 -1.91 -2.12 -16.84
N ILE A 203 -2.08 -0.81 -16.73
CA ILE A 203 -1.29 0.18 -17.49
C ILE A 203 0.14 0.37 -16.95
N SER A 204 0.43 -0.09 -15.74
CA SER A 204 1.76 0.04 -15.13
C SER A 204 2.77 -1.02 -15.59
N GLY A 205 2.41 -1.90 -16.56
CA GLY A 205 3.33 -2.90 -17.07
C GLY A 205 3.86 -3.86 -16.00
N VAL A 206 2.99 -4.24 -15.06
CA VAL A 206 3.38 -5.09 -13.91
C VAL A 206 3.71 -6.51 -14.34
N PHE A 207 2.94 -7.06 -15.31
CA PHE A 207 3.08 -8.43 -15.80
C PHE A 207 3.70 -8.55 -17.19
N TYR A 208 3.94 -7.44 -17.85
CA TYR A 208 4.53 -7.37 -19.19
C TYR A 208 5.35 -6.09 -19.32
N PRO A 209 6.31 -6.04 -20.27
CA PRO A 209 7.09 -4.83 -20.50
C PRO A 209 6.17 -3.66 -20.94
N ILE A 210 6.26 -2.54 -20.26
CA ILE A 210 5.43 -1.36 -20.56
C ILE A 210 5.67 -0.82 -21.98
N THR A 211 6.80 -1.16 -22.58
CA THR A 211 7.17 -0.80 -23.96
C THR A 211 6.22 -1.34 -25.01
N HIS A 212 5.41 -2.36 -24.69
CA HIS A 212 4.38 -2.88 -25.59
C HIS A 212 3.10 -2.00 -25.63
N LEU A 213 2.95 -1.06 -24.68
CA LEU A 213 1.83 -0.13 -24.66
C LEU A 213 2.08 1.08 -25.59
N PRO A 214 1.01 1.72 -26.11
CA PRO A 214 1.12 3.00 -26.79
C PRO A 214 1.82 4.05 -25.91
N THR A 215 2.59 4.95 -26.52
CA THR A 215 3.43 5.92 -25.80
C THR A 215 2.66 6.74 -24.78
N TRP A 216 1.43 7.15 -25.07
CA TRP A 216 0.62 7.91 -24.13
C TRP A 216 0.26 7.10 -22.86
N LEU A 217 0.00 5.78 -22.98
CA LEU A 217 -0.24 4.91 -21.83
C LEU A 217 1.03 4.69 -21.01
N GLN A 218 2.20 4.63 -21.66
CA GLN A 218 3.48 4.57 -20.96
C GLN A 218 3.70 5.81 -20.07
N TRP A 219 3.35 7.01 -20.58
CA TRP A 219 3.42 8.24 -19.77
C TRP A 219 2.46 8.19 -18.59
N VAL A 220 1.24 7.74 -18.81
CA VAL A 220 0.25 7.59 -17.72
C VAL A 220 0.74 6.59 -16.69
N GLY A 221 1.22 5.41 -17.10
CA GLY A 221 1.73 4.39 -16.17
C GLY A 221 2.89 4.91 -15.33
N GLN A 222 3.84 5.63 -15.95
CA GLN A 222 4.99 6.23 -15.26
C GLN A 222 4.61 7.39 -14.30
N ALA A 223 3.45 8.01 -14.47
CA ALA A 223 2.99 9.03 -13.53
C ALA A 223 2.60 8.43 -12.17
N PHE A 224 2.23 7.15 -12.10
CA PHE A 224 1.79 6.48 -10.87
C PHE A 224 2.89 5.66 -10.19
N PRO A 225 2.82 5.48 -8.85
CA PRO A 225 3.87 4.80 -8.11
C PRO A 225 3.98 3.30 -8.43
N LEU A 226 2.92 2.66 -8.95
CA LEU A 226 2.90 1.22 -9.22
C LEU A 226 3.92 0.78 -10.27
N TYR A 227 4.11 1.55 -11.33
CA TYR A 227 5.14 1.28 -12.34
C TYR A 227 6.54 1.27 -11.69
N TRP A 228 6.84 2.30 -10.90
CA TRP A 228 8.15 2.45 -10.26
C TRP A 228 8.40 1.40 -9.18
N LEU A 229 7.37 1.05 -8.41
CA LEU A 229 7.43 -0.09 -7.48
C LEU A 229 7.74 -1.39 -8.24
N GLY A 230 7.06 -1.62 -9.36
CA GLY A 230 7.28 -2.77 -10.22
C GLY A 230 8.70 -2.81 -10.79
N LEU A 231 9.18 -1.67 -11.29
CA LEU A 231 10.54 -1.54 -11.80
C LEU A 231 11.58 -1.82 -10.70
N GLY A 232 11.38 -1.29 -9.50
CA GLY A 232 12.24 -1.55 -8.35
C GLY A 232 12.27 -3.02 -7.92
N ILE A 233 11.11 -3.67 -7.83
CA ILE A 233 11.04 -5.11 -7.49
C ILE A 233 11.67 -5.97 -8.58
N ARG A 234 11.41 -5.66 -9.87
CA ARG A 234 12.06 -6.37 -10.99
C ARG A 234 13.58 -6.18 -10.97
N SER A 235 14.07 -4.99 -10.70
CA SER A 235 15.52 -4.73 -10.60
C SER A 235 16.20 -5.51 -9.47
N ALA A 236 15.46 -5.83 -8.40
CA ALA A 236 15.96 -6.63 -7.30
C ALA A 236 15.98 -8.12 -7.64
N LEU A 237 14.90 -8.64 -8.23
CA LEU A 237 14.68 -10.07 -8.40
C LEU A 237 15.23 -10.64 -9.71
N LEU A 238 15.26 -9.83 -10.78
CA LEU A 238 15.59 -10.27 -12.12
C LEU A 238 17.04 -9.98 -12.49
N PRO A 239 17.64 -10.76 -13.38
CA PRO A 239 18.99 -10.50 -13.90
C PRO A 239 19.08 -9.16 -14.65
N GLY A 240 20.26 -8.56 -14.59
CA GLY A 240 20.53 -7.26 -15.18
C GLY A 240 20.30 -7.14 -16.69
N ASN A 241 20.46 -8.24 -17.43
CA ASN A 241 20.22 -8.30 -18.88
C ASN A 241 18.76 -8.06 -19.27
N LEU A 242 17.80 -8.32 -18.36
CA LEU A 242 16.38 -8.03 -18.61
C LEU A 242 16.04 -6.52 -18.51
N ALA A 243 16.97 -5.68 -18.09
CA ALA A 243 16.82 -4.23 -18.20
C ALA A 243 16.63 -3.77 -19.66
N ALA A 244 17.09 -4.56 -20.63
CA ALA A 244 16.97 -4.25 -22.07
C ALA A 244 15.52 -4.12 -22.55
N VAL A 245 14.56 -4.76 -21.89
CA VAL A 245 13.13 -4.68 -22.25
C VAL A 245 12.41 -3.51 -21.59
N GLU A 246 13.05 -2.84 -20.63
CA GLU A 246 12.48 -1.68 -19.92
C GLU A 246 12.77 -0.36 -20.66
N ILE A 247 12.02 0.68 -20.34
CA ILE A 247 12.20 2.01 -20.92
C ILE A 247 13.62 2.53 -20.62
N GLY A 248 14.34 2.91 -21.66
CA GLY A 248 15.71 3.39 -21.55
C GLY A 248 16.73 2.29 -21.24
N HIS A 249 16.37 1.02 -21.46
CA HIS A 249 17.24 -0.16 -21.28
C HIS A 249 17.97 -0.18 -19.92
N SER A 250 17.32 0.34 -18.86
CA SER A 250 17.90 0.53 -17.53
C SER A 250 16.86 0.40 -16.42
N TRP A 251 17.27 -0.14 -15.27
CA TRP A 251 16.43 -0.24 -14.07
C TRP A 251 16.15 1.11 -13.38
N ARG A 252 16.83 2.17 -13.74
CA ARG A 252 16.65 3.56 -13.27
C ARG A 252 16.42 3.69 -11.74
N PRO A 253 17.34 3.17 -10.87
CA PRO A 253 17.12 3.12 -9.43
C PRO A 253 16.92 4.50 -8.78
N LEU A 254 17.65 5.51 -9.24
CA LEU A 254 17.50 6.89 -8.73
C LEU A 254 16.15 7.48 -9.10
N ALA A 255 15.66 7.26 -10.32
CA ALA A 255 14.33 7.72 -10.73
C ALA A 255 13.25 6.99 -9.94
N THR A 256 13.40 5.67 -9.74
CA THR A 256 12.51 4.87 -8.89
C THR A 256 12.43 5.43 -7.49
N ALA A 257 13.57 5.68 -6.84
CA ALA A 257 13.62 6.25 -5.51
C ALA A 257 13.00 7.67 -5.47
N GLY A 258 13.32 8.51 -6.45
CA GLY A 258 12.80 9.88 -6.54
C GLY A 258 11.28 9.93 -6.68
N VAL A 259 10.71 9.15 -7.60
CA VAL A 259 9.27 9.16 -7.83
C VAL A 259 8.50 8.53 -6.67
N LEU A 260 8.97 7.39 -6.14
CA LEU A 260 8.33 6.78 -4.96
C LEU A 260 8.41 7.71 -3.74
N ALA A 261 9.56 8.39 -3.52
CA ALA A 261 9.69 9.36 -2.44
C ALA A 261 8.75 10.57 -2.65
N ALA A 262 8.63 11.09 -3.86
CA ALA A 262 7.72 12.18 -4.17
C ALA A 262 6.26 11.81 -3.85
N TRP A 263 5.82 10.61 -4.27
CA TRP A 263 4.49 10.10 -3.96
C TRP A 263 4.29 9.86 -2.46
N ALA A 264 5.29 9.32 -1.76
CA ALA A 264 5.24 9.11 -0.32
C ALA A 264 5.12 10.45 0.44
N ILE A 265 5.92 11.44 0.08
CA ILE A 265 5.86 12.77 0.70
C ILE A 265 4.53 13.46 0.39
N ALA A 266 4.10 13.48 -0.88
CA ALA A 266 2.83 14.05 -1.29
C ALA A 266 1.67 13.40 -0.52
N GLY A 267 1.70 12.08 -0.40
CA GLY A 267 0.70 11.32 0.31
C GLY A 267 0.66 11.58 1.81
N LEU A 268 1.81 11.58 2.47
CA LEU A 268 1.89 11.88 3.91
C LEU A 268 1.44 13.31 4.24
N VAL A 269 1.61 14.25 3.32
CA VAL A 269 1.12 15.62 3.46
C VAL A 269 -0.37 15.73 3.18
N LEU A 270 -0.85 15.09 2.11
CA LEU A 270 -2.24 15.20 1.66
C LEU A 270 -3.20 14.34 2.48
N ALA A 271 -2.79 13.13 2.91
CA ALA A 271 -3.67 12.23 3.64
C ALA A 271 -4.30 12.85 4.91
N PRO A 272 -3.55 13.49 5.82
CA PRO A 272 -4.16 14.12 7.00
C PRO A 272 -5.07 15.29 6.65
N ILE A 273 -4.80 16.03 5.56
CA ILE A 273 -5.63 17.14 5.10
C ILE A 273 -6.98 16.60 4.61
N LEU A 274 -6.95 15.55 3.77
CA LEU A 274 -8.14 14.94 3.21
C LEU A 274 -8.98 14.25 4.28
N LEU A 275 -8.35 13.53 5.20
CA LEU A 275 -9.04 12.89 6.32
C LEU A 275 -9.72 13.92 7.24
N ARG A 276 -9.05 15.04 7.54
CA ARG A 276 -9.66 16.13 8.30
C ARG A 276 -10.86 16.75 7.57
N ARG A 277 -10.77 16.93 6.24
CA ARG A 277 -11.89 17.41 5.43
C ARG A 277 -13.03 16.39 5.40
N ALA A 278 -12.73 15.12 5.23
CA ALA A 278 -13.72 14.04 5.26
C ALA A 278 -14.44 13.96 6.62
N ALA A 279 -13.69 14.05 7.73
CA ALA A 279 -14.24 14.06 9.08
C ALA A 279 -15.12 15.29 9.40
N ARG A 280 -14.89 16.43 8.74
CA ARG A 280 -15.77 17.62 8.90
C ARG A 280 -17.13 17.45 8.23
N ARG A 281 -17.24 16.61 7.20
CA ARG A 281 -18.50 16.34 6.48
C ARG A 281 -19.39 15.31 7.17
N VAL A 282 -18.86 14.58 8.14
CA VAL A 282 -19.62 13.63 8.98
C VAL A 282 -20.02 14.38 10.24
N SER A 283 -21.26 14.86 10.30
CA SER A 283 -21.81 15.45 11.52
C SER A 283 -22.34 14.35 12.44
N GLY A 284 -22.27 14.58 13.78
CA GLY A 284 -22.82 13.63 14.76
C GLY A 284 -24.31 13.33 14.56
N SER A 285 -25.07 14.29 14.04
CA SER A 285 -26.48 14.14 13.68
C SER A 285 -26.72 13.11 12.56
N SER A 286 -25.80 12.97 11.60
CA SER A 286 -25.92 11.98 10.53
C SER A 286 -25.70 10.53 11.02
N VAL A 287 -24.87 10.35 12.04
CA VAL A 287 -24.63 9.05 12.69
C VAL A 287 -25.83 8.67 13.57
N ALA A 288 -26.39 9.63 14.31
CA ALA A 288 -27.60 9.43 15.12
C ALA A 288 -28.82 9.07 14.25
N ALA A 289 -29.06 9.81 13.17
CA ALA A 289 -30.15 9.53 12.23
C ALA A 289 -30.01 8.17 11.52
N ARG A 290 -28.79 7.66 11.38
CA ARG A 290 -28.55 6.32 10.81
C ARG A 290 -28.81 5.21 11.81
N ARG A 291 -28.46 5.41 13.09
CA ARG A 291 -28.82 4.52 14.20
C ARG A 291 -30.33 4.39 14.36
N GLU A 292 -31.04 5.50 14.33
CA GLU A 292 -32.51 5.52 14.39
C GLU A 292 -33.13 4.72 13.22
N ARG A 293 -32.65 4.90 12.00
CA ARG A 293 -33.16 4.13 10.83
C ARG A 293 -32.90 2.63 10.94
N VAL A 294 -31.80 2.21 11.56
CA VAL A 294 -31.51 0.81 11.79
C VAL A 294 -32.44 0.24 12.86
N LEU A 295 -32.66 0.98 13.95
CA LEU A 295 -33.55 0.58 15.03
C LEU A 295 -35.03 0.51 14.57
N THR A 296 -35.48 1.46 13.73
CA THR A 296 -36.84 1.44 13.16
C THR A 296 -37.06 0.40 12.05
N ARG A 297 -36.02 -0.23 11.56
CA ARG A 297 -36.14 -1.28 10.52
C ARG A 297 -36.15 -2.69 11.10
N TYR A 298 -35.74 -2.86 12.34
CA TYR A 298 -35.64 -4.15 13.05
C TYR A 298 -36.44 -4.18 14.37
N GLY A 299 -37.16 -3.13 14.72
CA GLY A 299 -38.19 -3.06 15.75
C GLY A 299 -39.56 -2.98 15.12
#